data_b4fea50d02ce326e1ad45668eb26e0fc
#
_entry.id   b4fea50d02ce326e1ad45668eb26e0fc
#
_cell.length_a   1.000
_cell.length_b   1.000
_cell.length_c   1.000
_cell.angle_alpha   90.00
_cell.angle_beta   90.00
_cell.angle_gamma   90.00
#
_symmetry.space_group_name_H-M   'P 1'
#
loop_
_entity.id
_entity.type
_entity.pdbx_description
1 polymer ?
#
loop_
_entity_poly.entity_id
_entity_poly.type
_entity_poly.pdbx_seq_one_letter_code
_entity_poly.pdbx_strand_id
1 'polypeptide(L)'
;MRILPVIAVVTAAFLAVACSSPTPPPGVTVVSNFDAQRFLGTWYEIARMDHRFERGLEKVTATYSAMDDGGIQVVNRGYNPDRQMWQQSVGQAYFTGASNRAALKVSFFGPFYGGYNVIALDREYRHALICGPDRNYLWILSRTPAISAEMKQQMLDVATRQGFDVTKLIWVKQPH
;
A
#
# COMPACT_ATOMS: atom_id res chain seq x y z
N MET A 1 57.38 13.14 38.78
CA MET A 1 56.40 12.21 38.20
C MET A 1 55.32 13.05 37.47
N ARG A 2 55.36 13.03 36.13
CA ARG A 2 54.39 13.73 35.33
C ARG A 2 53.28 12.75 34.97
N ILE A 3 52.05 12.99 35.42
CA ILE A 3 50.88 12.20 35.08
C ILE A 3 50.35 12.80 33.78
N LEU A 4 50.43 12.04 32.68
CA LEU A 4 49.81 12.36 31.42
C LEU A 4 48.32 12.01 31.50
N PRO A 5 47.39 12.92 31.10
CA PRO A 5 45.99 12.55 31.03
C PRO A 5 45.77 11.67 29.80
N VAL A 6 45.19 10.50 30.03
CA VAL A 6 44.67 9.64 28.97
C VAL A 6 43.38 10.27 28.46
N ILE A 7 43.47 10.85 27.27
CA ILE A 7 42.26 11.31 26.54
C ILE A 7 41.57 10.07 25.97
N ALA A 8 40.49 9.64 26.57
CA ALA A 8 39.63 8.63 26.01
C ALA A 8 38.84 9.26 24.82
N VAL A 9 39.24 8.95 23.61
CA VAL A 9 38.47 9.29 22.43
C VAL A 9 37.28 8.34 22.36
N VAL A 10 36.11 8.80 22.77
CA VAL A 10 34.84 8.09 22.56
C VAL A 10 34.45 8.32 21.11
N THR A 11 34.76 7.36 20.27
CA THR A 11 34.25 7.31 18.89
C THR A 11 32.77 6.93 18.98
N ALA A 12 31.89 7.92 18.93
CA ALA A 12 30.46 7.69 18.75
C ALA A 12 30.29 7.16 17.31
N ALA A 13 30.14 5.84 17.19
CA ALA A 13 29.72 5.23 15.95
C ALA A 13 28.24 5.62 15.74
N PHE A 14 27.98 6.65 14.94
CA PHE A 14 26.67 6.89 14.40
C PHE A 14 26.37 5.74 13.43
N LEU A 15 25.61 4.76 13.90
CA LEU A 15 24.91 3.84 13.04
C LEU A 15 23.90 4.68 12.26
N ALA A 16 24.29 5.15 11.08
CA ALA A 16 23.37 5.62 10.08
C ALA A 16 22.55 4.40 9.65
N VAL A 17 21.41 4.17 10.33
CA VAL A 17 20.37 3.33 9.78
C VAL A 17 19.91 4.09 8.54
N ALA A 18 20.46 3.75 7.39
CA ALA A 18 19.95 4.18 6.12
C ALA A 18 18.51 3.63 6.07
N CYS A 19 17.51 4.51 6.28
CA CYS A 19 16.12 4.20 5.96
C CYS A 19 16.07 4.04 4.46
N SER A 20 16.40 2.84 3.96
CA SER A 20 16.21 2.50 2.57
C SER A 20 14.71 2.59 2.27
N SER A 21 14.36 3.31 1.21
CA SER A 21 12.97 3.33 0.73
C SER A 21 12.52 1.89 0.48
N PRO A 22 11.27 1.54 0.86
CA PRO A 22 10.76 0.20 0.58
C PRO A 22 10.81 -0.08 -0.91
N THR A 23 11.18 -1.31 -1.27
CA THR A 23 11.19 -1.80 -2.65
C THR A 23 10.07 -2.81 -2.85
N PRO A 24 9.56 -2.96 -4.08
CA PRO A 24 8.63 -4.04 -4.38
C PRO A 24 9.24 -5.42 -4.04
N PRO A 25 8.40 -6.41 -3.67
CA PRO A 25 8.90 -7.76 -3.45
C PRO A 25 9.68 -8.30 -4.67
N PRO A 26 10.74 -9.07 -4.48
CA PRO A 26 11.49 -9.65 -5.60
C PRO A 26 10.58 -10.45 -6.55
N GLY A 27 10.75 -10.25 -7.86
CA GLY A 27 9.96 -10.92 -8.90
C GLY A 27 8.59 -10.31 -9.17
N VAL A 28 8.20 -9.28 -8.43
CA VAL A 28 6.97 -8.52 -8.69
C VAL A 28 7.24 -7.45 -9.76
N THR A 29 6.33 -7.35 -10.74
CA THR A 29 6.37 -6.31 -11.76
C THR A 29 5.39 -5.21 -11.42
N VAL A 30 5.87 -3.98 -11.21
CA VAL A 30 5.03 -2.81 -11.01
C VAL A 30 4.62 -2.19 -12.34
N VAL A 31 3.45 -1.57 -12.36
CA VAL A 31 2.92 -0.86 -13.53
C VAL A 31 3.87 0.27 -13.93
N SER A 32 4.23 0.33 -15.20
CA SER A 32 4.93 1.44 -15.86
C SER A 32 3.94 2.34 -16.60
N ASN A 33 4.39 3.51 -17.01
CA ASN A 33 3.53 4.54 -17.63
C ASN A 33 2.30 4.90 -16.76
N PHE A 34 2.51 4.88 -15.46
CA PHE A 34 1.49 5.18 -14.47
C PHE A 34 1.18 6.68 -14.47
N ASP A 35 -0.11 7.02 -14.52
CA ASP A 35 -0.62 8.37 -14.39
C ASP A 35 -1.33 8.53 -13.05
N ALA A 36 -0.65 9.19 -12.10
CA ALA A 36 -1.18 9.38 -10.76
C ALA A 36 -2.50 10.17 -10.76
N GLN A 37 -2.68 11.13 -11.67
CA GLN A 37 -3.90 11.94 -11.74
C GLN A 37 -5.13 11.08 -12.07
N ARG A 38 -4.96 10.11 -12.96
CA ARG A 38 -6.03 9.17 -13.31
C ARG A 38 -6.33 8.17 -12.19
N PHE A 39 -5.37 7.92 -11.31
CA PHE A 39 -5.51 7.01 -10.18
C PHE A 39 -6.23 7.65 -8.97
N LEU A 40 -6.29 8.96 -8.89
CA LEU A 40 -6.95 9.69 -7.81
C LEU A 40 -8.45 9.37 -7.72
N GLY A 41 -9.05 9.72 -6.60
CA GLY A 41 -10.46 9.49 -6.31
C GLY A 41 -10.69 8.27 -5.43
N THR A 42 -11.92 7.81 -5.40
CA THR A 42 -12.35 6.72 -4.52
C THR A 42 -12.29 5.38 -5.21
N TRP A 43 -11.77 4.39 -4.48
CA TRP A 43 -11.72 2.98 -4.85
C TRP A 43 -12.39 2.15 -3.77
N TYR A 44 -13.16 1.15 -4.18
CA TYR A 44 -13.72 0.12 -3.30
C TYR A 44 -12.72 -1.03 -3.14
N GLU A 45 -12.50 -1.46 -1.91
CA GLU A 45 -11.73 -2.66 -1.63
C GLU A 45 -12.61 -3.88 -1.85
N ILE A 46 -12.27 -4.68 -2.84
CA ILE A 46 -13.02 -5.89 -3.22
C ILE A 46 -12.50 -7.10 -2.45
N ALA A 47 -11.20 -7.20 -2.30
CA ALA A 47 -10.55 -8.27 -1.56
C ALA A 47 -9.24 -7.77 -0.93
N ARG A 48 -8.83 -8.45 0.12
CA ARG A 48 -7.56 -8.21 0.79
C ARG A 48 -7.02 -9.47 1.43
N MET A 49 -5.74 -9.53 1.64
CA MET A 49 -5.16 -10.43 2.63
C MET A 49 -5.39 -9.85 4.04
N ASP A 50 -5.69 -10.71 5.03
CA ASP A 50 -6.09 -10.25 6.36
C ASP A 50 -4.92 -9.68 7.15
N HIS A 51 -5.10 -8.48 7.69
CA HIS A 51 -4.15 -7.81 8.59
C HIS A 51 -4.89 -7.16 9.75
N ARG A 52 -4.20 -7.01 10.88
CA ARG A 52 -4.79 -6.51 12.13
C ARG A 52 -5.46 -5.14 11.97
N PHE A 53 -4.89 -4.26 11.15
CA PHE A 53 -5.39 -2.89 10.97
C PHE A 53 -6.71 -2.81 10.18
N GLU A 54 -7.08 -3.87 9.44
CA GLU A 54 -8.33 -3.94 8.66
C GLU A 54 -9.25 -5.07 9.10
N ARG A 55 -8.84 -5.86 10.06
CA ARG A 55 -9.57 -7.08 10.45
C ARG A 55 -11.00 -6.78 10.84
N GLY A 56 -11.93 -7.50 10.22
CA GLY A 56 -13.36 -7.38 10.47
C GLY A 56 -14.04 -6.19 9.81
N LEU A 57 -13.31 -5.31 9.11
CA LEU A 57 -13.91 -4.15 8.44
C LEU A 57 -14.66 -4.56 7.17
N GLU A 58 -15.82 -3.96 6.98
CA GLU A 58 -16.68 -4.06 5.80
C GLU A 58 -16.80 -2.70 5.11
N LYS A 59 -17.30 -2.68 3.88
CA LYS A 59 -17.54 -1.45 3.11
C LYS A 59 -16.31 -0.55 3.03
N VAL A 60 -15.14 -1.17 2.91
CA VAL A 60 -13.86 -0.46 2.90
C VAL A 60 -13.68 0.27 1.58
N THR A 61 -13.26 1.52 1.70
CA THR A 61 -12.85 2.37 0.57
C THR A 61 -11.49 2.98 0.84
N ALA A 62 -10.77 3.28 -0.23
CA ALA A 62 -9.57 4.10 -0.24
C ALA A 62 -9.80 5.31 -1.13
N THR A 63 -9.57 6.50 -0.63
CA THR A 63 -9.68 7.73 -1.41
C THR A 63 -8.31 8.40 -1.50
N TYR A 64 -7.88 8.65 -2.72
CA TYR A 64 -6.59 9.25 -3.03
C TYR A 64 -6.79 10.67 -3.54
N SER A 65 -6.05 11.63 -2.99
CA SER A 65 -6.04 13.01 -3.43
C SER A 65 -4.62 13.57 -3.51
N ALA A 66 -4.39 14.45 -4.47
CA ALA A 66 -3.09 15.09 -4.65
C ALA A 66 -2.75 16.01 -3.48
N MET A 67 -1.48 16.00 -3.08
CA MET A 67 -0.91 16.93 -2.11
C MET A 67 -0.01 17.95 -2.83
N ASP A 68 0.15 19.13 -2.23
CA ASP A 68 0.94 20.23 -2.82
C ASP A 68 2.43 19.90 -2.97
N ASP A 69 2.94 18.97 -2.17
CA ASP A 69 4.34 18.53 -2.18
C ASP A 69 4.63 17.40 -3.21
N GLY A 70 3.67 17.06 -4.04
CA GLY A 70 3.78 15.96 -5.01
C GLY A 70 3.41 14.59 -4.45
N GLY A 71 3.04 14.51 -3.17
CA GLY A 71 2.53 13.29 -2.55
C GLY A 71 1.05 13.05 -2.83
N ILE A 72 0.56 11.95 -2.32
CA ILE A 72 -0.84 11.53 -2.40
C ILE A 72 -1.36 11.31 -0.98
N GLN A 73 -2.41 12.03 -0.61
CA GLN A 73 -3.14 11.72 0.62
C GLN A 73 -3.97 10.46 0.41
N VAL A 74 -3.93 9.57 1.37
CA VAL A 74 -4.69 8.31 1.39
C VAL A 74 -5.66 8.35 2.54
N VAL A 75 -6.96 8.23 2.26
CA VAL A 75 -7.98 8.10 3.29
C VAL A 75 -8.61 6.72 3.15
N ASN A 76 -8.33 5.85 4.10
CA ASN A 76 -8.97 4.54 4.21
C ASN A 76 -10.15 4.65 5.19
N ARG A 77 -11.31 4.17 4.76
CA ARG A 77 -12.52 4.17 5.57
C ARG A 77 -13.19 2.81 5.51
N GLY A 78 -13.61 2.30 6.65
CA GLY A 78 -14.30 1.02 6.75
C GLY A 78 -15.31 1.01 7.87
N TYR A 79 -16.30 0.14 7.78
CA TYR A 79 -17.31 -0.07 8.80
C TYR A 79 -16.95 -1.27 9.67
N ASN A 80 -16.94 -1.07 10.98
CA ASN A 80 -16.73 -2.15 11.95
C ASN A 80 -18.11 -2.62 12.46
N PRO A 81 -18.59 -3.79 12.05
CA PRO A 81 -19.91 -4.28 12.43
C PRO A 81 -20.02 -4.64 13.92
N ASP A 82 -18.92 -5.09 14.54
CA ASP A 82 -18.91 -5.45 15.96
C ASP A 82 -19.10 -4.23 16.86
N ARG A 83 -18.49 -3.11 16.45
CA ARG A 83 -18.60 -1.83 17.17
C ARG A 83 -19.71 -0.93 16.65
N GLN A 84 -20.35 -1.31 15.53
CA GLN A 84 -21.36 -0.53 14.83
C GLN A 84 -20.91 0.90 14.53
N MET A 85 -19.66 1.05 14.07
CA MET A 85 -19.09 2.36 13.80
C MET A 85 -18.16 2.36 12.58
N TRP A 86 -18.08 3.51 11.94
CA TRP A 86 -17.10 3.78 10.90
C TRP A 86 -15.74 4.08 11.51
N GLN A 87 -14.72 3.55 10.89
CA GLN A 87 -13.32 3.82 11.20
C GLN A 87 -12.65 4.46 10.00
N GLN A 88 -11.71 5.35 10.26
CA GLN A 88 -10.96 6.04 9.22
C GLN A 88 -9.51 6.18 9.64
N SER A 89 -8.61 6.01 8.67
CA SER A 89 -7.20 6.36 8.81
C SER A 89 -6.75 7.20 7.64
N VAL A 90 -5.90 8.17 7.93
CA VAL A 90 -5.33 9.10 6.94
C VAL A 90 -3.84 8.89 6.86
N GLY A 91 -3.34 8.68 5.66
CA GLY A 91 -1.93 8.50 5.41
C GLY A 91 -1.43 9.36 4.26
N GLN A 92 -0.14 9.26 4.00
CA GLN A 92 0.55 9.98 2.94
C GLN A 92 1.41 8.99 2.16
N ALA A 93 1.30 9.05 0.84
CA ALA A 93 2.08 8.21 -0.06
C ALA A 93 2.99 9.07 -0.95
N TYR A 94 4.17 8.55 -1.20
CA TYR A 94 5.18 9.18 -2.05
C TYR A 94 5.78 8.17 -3.00
N PHE A 95 6.10 8.58 -4.22
CA PHE A 95 6.85 7.73 -5.13
C PHE A 95 8.24 7.44 -4.59
N THR A 96 8.69 6.20 -4.76
CA THR A 96 10.04 5.79 -4.37
C THR A 96 11.09 6.06 -5.46
N GLY A 97 10.62 6.41 -6.65
CA GLY A 97 11.41 6.75 -7.83
C GLY A 97 10.62 7.63 -8.78
N ALA A 98 10.74 7.40 -10.07
CA ALA A 98 9.99 8.16 -11.08
C ALA A 98 8.47 8.00 -10.89
N SER A 99 7.71 9.09 -11.10
CA SER A 99 6.27 9.13 -10.87
C SER A 99 5.44 8.33 -11.88
N ASN A 100 6.04 7.93 -12.98
CA ASN A 100 5.43 7.04 -13.98
C ASN A 100 5.64 5.55 -13.69
N ARG A 101 6.28 5.22 -12.57
CA ARG A 101 6.43 3.86 -12.06
C ARG A 101 5.64 3.73 -10.77
N ALA A 102 4.68 2.82 -10.72
CA ALA A 102 3.72 2.72 -9.64
C ALA A 102 4.27 2.00 -8.39
N ALA A 103 5.46 2.41 -7.96
CA ALA A 103 6.08 1.96 -6.72
C ALA A 103 6.14 3.14 -5.74
N LEU A 104 5.37 3.04 -4.66
CA LEU A 104 5.21 4.09 -3.66
C LEU A 104 5.55 3.54 -2.27
N LYS A 105 5.72 4.46 -1.36
CA LYS A 105 5.74 4.20 0.08
C LYS A 105 4.59 4.95 0.74
N VAL A 106 3.94 4.35 1.71
CA VAL A 106 2.79 4.94 2.42
C VAL A 106 3.04 4.90 3.92
N SER A 107 2.64 5.97 4.62
CA SER A 107 2.70 6.07 6.06
C SER A 107 1.37 6.53 6.62
N PHE A 108 0.89 5.82 7.64
CA PHE A 108 -0.24 6.23 8.50
C PHE A 108 0.26 6.68 9.87
N PHE A 109 1.48 6.35 10.21
CA PHE A 109 2.17 6.76 11.44
C PHE A 109 3.61 7.12 11.08
N GLY A 110 3.88 8.39 10.83
CA GLY A 110 5.26 8.83 10.58
C GLY A 110 6.17 8.59 11.79
N PRO A 111 7.42 8.22 11.60
CA PRO A 111 8.17 8.17 10.33
C PRO A 111 8.17 6.79 9.63
N PHE A 112 7.26 5.90 9.98
CA PHE A 112 7.22 4.52 9.45
C PHE A 112 6.49 4.46 8.12
N TYR A 113 7.18 3.95 7.08
CA TYR A 113 6.66 3.77 5.73
C TYR A 113 6.65 2.31 5.33
N GLY A 114 5.54 1.87 4.75
CA GLY A 114 5.40 0.57 4.09
C GLY A 114 5.35 0.70 2.57
N GLY A 115 5.72 -0.36 1.85
CA GLY A 115 5.59 -0.40 0.40
C GLY A 115 4.14 -0.42 -0.05
N TYR A 116 3.87 0.28 -1.15
CA TYR A 116 2.59 0.31 -1.85
C TYR A 116 2.87 0.26 -3.34
N ASN A 117 2.53 -0.84 -3.99
CA ASN A 117 2.91 -1.08 -5.38
C ASN A 117 1.67 -1.48 -6.18
N VAL A 118 1.40 -0.75 -7.26
CA VAL A 118 0.36 -1.14 -8.22
C VAL A 118 0.98 -2.15 -9.18
N ILE A 119 0.48 -3.37 -9.16
CA ILE A 119 1.05 -4.49 -9.93
C ILE A 119 0.15 -4.95 -11.09
N ALA A 120 -1.10 -4.48 -11.11
CA ALA A 120 -1.98 -4.55 -12.27
C ALA A 120 -2.94 -3.37 -12.27
N LEU A 121 -3.27 -2.88 -13.43
CA LEU A 121 -4.17 -1.74 -13.62
C LEU A 121 -4.72 -1.81 -15.04
N ASP A 122 -6.03 -1.77 -15.18
CA ASP A 122 -6.65 -1.74 -16.52
C ASP A 122 -6.51 -0.36 -17.17
N ARG A 123 -6.67 -0.33 -18.51
CA ARG A 123 -6.44 0.89 -19.30
C ARG A 123 -7.33 2.06 -18.90
N GLU A 124 -8.53 1.80 -18.41
CA GLU A 124 -9.51 2.78 -17.97
C GLU A 124 -9.32 3.20 -16.50
N TYR A 125 -8.34 2.65 -15.79
CA TYR A 125 -8.11 2.91 -14.36
C TYR A 125 -9.35 2.59 -13.50
N ARG A 126 -9.99 1.46 -13.76
CA ARG A 126 -11.20 1.01 -13.06
C ARG A 126 -10.95 -0.12 -12.07
N HIS A 127 -9.92 -0.91 -12.29
CA HIS A 127 -9.55 -2.05 -11.46
C HIS A 127 -8.05 -2.05 -11.22
N ALA A 128 -7.65 -2.27 -10.00
CA ALA A 128 -6.24 -2.27 -9.61
C ALA A 128 -5.92 -3.44 -8.68
N LEU A 129 -4.72 -3.97 -8.83
CA LEU A 129 -4.14 -4.95 -7.92
C LEU A 129 -2.95 -4.31 -7.24
N ILE A 130 -2.97 -4.27 -5.92
CA ILE A 130 -1.97 -3.59 -5.10
C ILE A 130 -1.26 -4.62 -4.23
N CYS A 131 0.06 -4.54 -4.15
CA CYS A 131 0.80 -5.29 -3.15
C CYS A 131 1.58 -4.37 -2.20
N GLY A 132 1.79 -4.86 -1.01
CA GLY A 132 2.57 -4.19 0.02
C GLY A 132 4.06 -4.53 -0.03
N PRO A 133 4.76 -4.49 1.11
CA PRO A 133 6.21 -4.70 1.18
C PRO A 133 6.62 -6.16 0.89
N ASP A 134 5.72 -7.10 1.05
CA ASP A 134 5.93 -8.53 0.77
C ASP A 134 4.64 -9.20 0.27
N ARG A 135 4.71 -10.50 -0.04
CA ARG A 135 3.58 -11.26 -0.60
C ARG A 135 2.48 -11.63 0.40
N ASN A 136 2.55 -11.16 1.64
CA ASN A 136 1.45 -11.28 2.60
C ASN A 136 0.48 -10.10 2.55
N TYR A 137 0.76 -9.10 1.69
CA TYR A 137 -0.06 -7.89 1.52
C TYR A 137 -0.53 -7.79 0.09
N LEU A 138 -1.83 -7.95 -0.13
CA LEU A 138 -2.46 -7.88 -1.44
C LEU A 138 -3.88 -7.32 -1.32
N TRP A 139 -4.24 -6.41 -2.22
CA TRP A 139 -5.56 -5.81 -2.32
C TRP A 139 -6.04 -5.80 -3.76
N ILE A 140 -7.32 -6.10 -3.95
CA ILE A 140 -8.04 -5.86 -5.20
C ILE A 140 -8.93 -4.66 -5.00
N LEU A 141 -8.75 -3.62 -5.81
CA LEU A 141 -9.51 -2.39 -5.77
C LEU A 141 -10.35 -2.24 -7.05
N SER A 142 -11.53 -1.61 -6.91
CA SER A 142 -12.41 -1.30 -8.03
C SER A 142 -13.07 0.06 -7.86
N ARG A 143 -13.38 0.72 -8.99
CA ARG A 143 -14.17 1.96 -8.97
C ARG A 143 -15.63 1.73 -8.61
N THR A 144 -16.09 0.50 -8.72
CA THR A 144 -17.45 0.08 -8.36
C THR A 144 -17.42 -0.91 -7.20
N PRO A 145 -18.48 -0.99 -6.38
CA PRO A 145 -18.52 -1.87 -5.22
C PRO A 145 -18.55 -3.37 -5.56
N ALA A 146 -18.78 -3.71 -6.82
CA ALA A 146 -18.74 -5.08 -7.32
C ALA A 146 -17.94 -5.17 -8.61
N ILE A 147 -17.34 -6.32 -8.86
CA ILE A 147 -16.64 -6.64 -10.11
C ILE A 147 -17.26 -7.88 -10.75
N SER A 148 -17.10 -8.01 -12.08
CA SER A 148 -17.56 -9.19 -12.80
C SER A 148 -16.73 -10.43 -12.39
N ALA A 149 -17.32 -11.60 -12.56
CA ALA A 149 -16.61 -12.87 -12.35
C ALA A 149 -15.37 -12.99 -13.25
N GLU A 150 -15.46 -12.47 -14.49
CA GLU A 150 -14.35 -12.44 -15.44
C GLU A 150 -13.22 -11.55 -14.94
N MET A 151 -13.51 -10.33 -14.49
CA MET A 151 -12.50 -9.42 -13.92
C MET A 151 -11.86 -9.99 -12.65
N LYS A 152 -12.67 -10.58 -11.79
CA LYS A 152 -12.18 -11.31 -10.61
C LYS A 152 -11.14 -12.35 -11.00
N GLN A 153 -11.46 -13.20 -12.00
CA GLN A 153 -10.56 -14.25 -12.43
C GLN A 153 -9.27 -13.69 -13.03
N GLN A 154 -9.36 -12.62 -13.83
CA GLN A 154 -8.19 -11.96 -14.40
C GLN A 154 -7.24 -11.44 -13.29
N MET A 155 -7.78 -10.81 -12.25
CA MET A 155 -6.99 -10.32 -11.12
C MET A 155 -6.34 -11.45 -10.33
N LEU A 156 -7.06 -12.55 -10.11
CA LEU A 156 -6.52 -13.73 -9.44
C LEU A 156 -5.40 -14.38 -10.25
N ASP A 157 -5.54 -14.45 -11.57
CA ASP A 157 -4.53 -15.01 -12.47
C ASP A 157 -3.24 -14.17 -12.45
N VAL A 158 -3.37 -12.85 -12.49
CA VAL A 158 -2.20 -11.95 -12.39
C VAL A 158 -1.50 -12.13 -11.05
N ALA A 159 -2.24 -12.14 -9.95
CA ALA A 159 -1.69 -12.32 -8.61
C ALA A 159 -0.96 -13.69 -8.49
N THR A 160 -1.57 -14.75 -8.99
CA THR A 160 -0.98 -16.09 -8.96
C THR A 160 0.33 -16.14 -9.77
N ARG A 161 0.35 -15.56 -10.96
CA ARG A 161 1.57 -15.49 -11.80
C ARG A 161 2.70 -14.73 -11.12
N GLN A 162 2.38 -13.75 -10.28
CA GLN A 162 3.37 -12.98 -9.53
C GLN A 162 3.72 -13.59 -8.16
N GLY A 163 3.23 -14.81 -7.89
CA GLY A 163 3.62 -15.61 -6.73
C GLY A 163 2.80 -15.39 -5.46
N PHE A 164 1.64 -14.74 -5.56
CA PHE A 164 0.73 -14.56 -4.43
C PHE A 164 -0.15 -15.78 -4.19
N ASP A 165 -0.37 -16.12 -2.94
CA ASP A 165 -1.34 -17.15 -2.53
C ASP A 165 -2.74 -16.53 -2.43
N VAL A 166 -3.48 -16.61 -3.52
CA VAL A 166 -4.83 -16.01 -3.62
C VAL A 166 -5.87 -16.72 -2.74
N THR A 167 -5.56 -17.90 -2.22
CA THR A 167 -6.45 -18.59 -1.27
C THR A 167 -6.56 -17.88 0.07
N LYS A 168 -5.60 -16.99 0.38
CA LYS A 168 -5.59 -16.16 1.60
C LYS A 168 -6.45 -14.90 1.48
N LEU A 169 -7.01 -14.61 0.31
CA LEU A 169 -7.83 -13.41 0.13
C LEU A 169 -9.17 -13.52 0.87
N ILE A 170 -9.52 -12.45 1.57
CA ILE A 170 -10.84 -12.20 2.15
C ILE A 170 -11.61 -11.32 1.18
N TRP A 171 -12.84 -11.72 0.83
CA TRP A 171 -13.73 -10.93 -0.02
C TRP A 171 -14.53 -9.98 0.84
N VAL A 172 -14.33 -8.69 0.62
CA VAL A 172 -14.89 -7.62 1.44
C VAL A 172 -16.36 -7.40 1.10
N LYS A 173 -17.21 -7.35 2.11
CA LYS A 173 -18.63 -6.99 1.92
C LYS A 173 -18.70 -5.53 1.50
N GLN A 174 -19.37 -5.28 0.37
CA GLN A 174 -19.64 -3.95 -0.16
C GLN A 174 -21.16 -3.75 -0.31
N PRO A 175 -21.64 -2.50 -0.34
CA PRO A 175 -23.05 -2.23 -0.61
C PRO A 175 -23.44 -2.73 -2.00
N HIS A 176 -24.66 -3.22 -2.13
CA HIS A 176 -25.30 -3.65 -3.38
C HIS A 176 -25.94 -2.47 -4.09
#